data_406956cb7866b15cd24605e271189650
#
_entry.id   406956cb7866b15cd24605e271189650
#
_cell.length_a   1.000
_cell.length_b   1.000
_cell.length_c   1.000
_cell.angle_alpha   90.00
_cell.angle_beta   90.00
_cell.angle_gamma   90.00
#
_symmetry.space_group_name_H-M   'P 1'
#
loop_
_entity.id
_entity.type
_entity.pdbx_description
1 polymer ?
#
loop_
_entity_poly.entity_id
_entity_poly.type
_entity_poly.pdbx_seq_one_letter_code
_entity_poly.pdbx_strand_id
1 'polypeptide(L)'
;DKGPEDAYMREQLSISVGELVYGLGERFSAFVKNGQSVDIWNEDGGTSTEQSYKNIPFYLSNKGYGVFVNHPEKVSFEVATEMVTKVEFSVPGENLDYFLINGPTMKEVLMRYTDITGKPALPAPWTFGLWLSTSFTTNYDEKTVNSFVDGMIERGIPLSVFHFDCFWMKDFHWCDFTWDERVFPDPEGMLKRLKEKGLKICVWINSYVGQESPLFEEGVKGGYFLKRANGDVWQWDMWQPGLAIVDFTNPAACEWYGKKLEALLDMGVDCFKTDFGERIPTDCVYYDGSDPVKMHNYYTYMYNKTVHDVIAKKKGEKEAILFARSATAGGQKFPVHWGGDCWSDYESMEESLRGGLSLTSSGFGFWSHDIGGFESTSTPDVYKRWCAFGLLSTHSRLHGSTSYRVPWAYDEESVDVVRYFAKLKARLMPYLYRNAIETAKTGVPMMWSMVLEFTEDRNCAYLASQYMLGDSLLVAPIFNEDGIAEYYLPEGRWTSLLSGDVKEGGRWYKEKHGYLSIPLYVREGSIVAMGARDDNAVYDYADGTTFRVYALADGCEAQTTVYDTENREAVKAAVTHCGSGYEIQVSGGTDVKVALMHVGTPKTVSCAYEMEGDHVVIAVPKEGTVTVEF
;
A
#
# COMPACT_ATOMS: atom_id res chain seq x y z
N ASP A 1 30.48 16.45 32.72
CA ASP A 1 30.80 17.26 31.55
C ASP A 1 30.65 16.40 30.30
N LYS A 2 29.54 16.61 29.55
CA LYS A 2 29.38 16.03 28.24
C LYS A 2 30.17 16.89 27.25
N GLY A 3 30.95 16.24 26.39
CA GLY A 3 31.69 16.93 25.33
C GLY A 3 30.76 17.51 24.26
N PRO A 4 31.28 18.32 23.32
CA PRO A 4 30.48 18.85 22.21
C PRO A 4 29.80 17.76 21.37
N GLU A 5 30.36 16.55 21.36
CA GLU A 5 29.83 15.37 20.66
C GLU A 5 28.57 14.79 21.32
N ASP A 6 28.27 15.20 22.58
CA ASP A 6 27.08 14.79 23.34
C ASP A 6 25.99 15.89 23.37
N ALA A 7 26.07 16.89 22.50
CA ALA A 7 25.07 17.94 22.42
C ALA A 7 23.78 17.45 21.75
N TYR A 8 22.66 17.82 22.33
CA TYR A 8 21.32 17.53 21.79
C TYR A 8 20.47 18.80 21.84
N MET A 9 19.69 18.98 20.77
CA MET A 9 18.59 19.94 20.77
C MET A 9 17.28 19.17 20.97
N ARG A 10 16.40 19.73 21.81
CA ARG A 10 15.08 19.12 22.08
C ARG A 10 13.99 20.18 22.19
N GLU A 11 12.77 19.75 21.92
CA GLU A 11 11.54 20.52 22.11
C GLU A 11 10.52 19.67 22.86
N GLN A 12 9.67 20.32 23.64
CA GLN A 12 8.57 19.68 24.38
C GLN A 12 7.25 20.38 24.08
N LEU A 13 6.31 19.65 23.55
CA LEU A 13 4.96 20.13 23.31
C LEU A 13 3.97 19.51 24.32
N SER A 14 3.03 20.32 24.81
CA SER A 14 2.03 19.86 25.77
C SER A 14 0.98 18.98 25.11
N ILE A 15 0.62 17.89 25.78
CA ILE A 15 -0.51 17.02 25.43
C ILE A 15 -1.71 17.44 26.28
N SER A 16 -2.84 17.71 25.65
CA SER A 16 -4.10 18.05 26.32
C SER A 16 -4.85 16.78 26.77
N VAL A 17 -5.91 16.97 27.59
CA VAL A 17 -6.75 15.85 28.04
C VAL A 17 -7.42 15.19 26.85
N GLY A 18 -7.29 13.87 26.74
CA GLY A 18 -7.84 13.07 25.66
C GLY A 18 -7.10 13.21 24.32
N GLU A 19 -5.94 13.82 24.33
CA GLU A 19 -5.09 13.92 23.16
C GLU A 19 -4.28 12.65 22.96
N LEU A 20 -4.34 12.12 21.73
CA LEU A 20 -3.66 10.91 21.29
C LEU A 20 -2.78 11.21 20.08
N VAL A 21 -1.65 10.54 20.03
CA VAL A 21 -0.61 10.71 19.01
C VAL A 21 -0.50 9.44 18.18
N TYR A 22 -0.38 9.62 16.85
CA TYR A 22 -0.32 8.56 15.85
C TYR A 22 0.84 8.81 14.89
N GLY A 23 1.18 7.83 14.04
CA GLY A 23 2.20 7.99 13.00
C GLY A 23 3.57 7.48 13.43
N LEU A 24 4.63 8.25 13.16
CA LEU A 24 6.04 7.92 13.34
C LEU A 24 6.51 6.76 12.43
N GLY A 25 5.88 6.61 11.25
CA GLY A 25 6.21 5.59 10.27
C GLY A 25 5.43 4.29 10.43
N GLU A 26 5.94 3.22 9.82
CA GLU A 26 5.33 1.89 9.90
C GLU A 26 5.74 1.24 11.23
N ARG A 27 4.80 1.24 12.18
CA ARG A 27 5.06 0.74 13.54
C ARG A 27 4.13 -0.42 13.85
N PHE A 28 4.72 -1.55 14.15
CA PHE A 28 4.01 -2.79 14.49
C PHE A 28 3.59 -2.86 15.96
N SER A 29 4.19 -2.04 16.83
CA SER A 29 3.79 -1.80 18.21
C SER A 29 2.40 -1.13 18.31
N ALA A 30 1.93 -0.78 19.51
CA ALA A 30 0.62 -0.17 19.71
C ALA A 30 0.38 1.03 18.77
N PHE A 31 -0.82 1.10 18.18
CA PHE A 31 -1.20 2.10 17.18
C PHE A 31 -1.13 3.53 17.73
N VAL A 32 -1.68 3.76 18.92
CA VAL A 32 -1.54 5.02 19.67
C VAL A 32 -0.15 5.07 20.29
N LYS A 33 0.55 6.18 20.10
CA LYS A 33 1.96 6.33 20.52
C LYS A 33 2.14 6.82 21.95
N ASN A 34 1.07 7.29 22.61
CA ASN A 34 1.14 7.70 24.02
C ASN A 34 1.68 6.56 24.90
N GLY A 35 2.70 6.83 25.67
CA GLY A 35 3.42 5.84 26.48
C GLY A 35 4.54 5.09 25.76
N GLN A 36 4.93 5.54 24.55
CA GLN A 36 6.01 4.92 23.77
C GLN A 36 7.18 5.88 23.58
N SER A 37 8.39 5.32 23.67
CA SER A 37 9.64 5.93 23.17
C SER A 37 9.89 5.38 21.77
N VAL A 38 10.14 6.25 20.79
CA VAL A 38 10.29 5.87 19.39
C VAL A 38 11.51 6.55 18.80
N ASP A 39 12.49 5.76 18.37
CA ASP A 39 13.63 6.22 17.61
C ASP A 39 13.34 6.13 16.09
N ILE A 40 13.61 7.21 15.39
CA ILE A 40 13.56 7.25 13.92
C ILE A 40 14.90 6.76 13.39
N TRP A 41 14.98 5.46 13.17
CA TRP A 41 16.19 4.78 12.73
C TRP A 41 15.81 3.53 11.94
N ASN A 42 16.13 3.51 10.64
CA ASN A 42 15.71 2.41 9.76
C ASN A 42 16.51 1.14 10.04
N GLU A 43 15.80 0.08 10.40
CA GLU A 43 16.37 -1.23 10.68
C GLU A 43 15.50 -2.38 10.17
N ASP A 44 16.11 -3.53 9.98
CA ASP A 44 15.46 -4.76 9.57
C ASP A 44 14.98 -5.53 10.80
N GLY A 45 13.72 -5.37 11.16
CA GLY A 45 13.16 -5.91 12.39
C GLY A 45 11.98 -6.87 12.22
N GLY A 46 11.34 -6.88 11.06
CA GLY A 46 10.09 -7.61 10.87
C GLY A 46 8.91 -7.04 11.68
N THR A 47 7.75 -7.69 11.63
CA THR A 47 6.51 -7.17 12.22
C THR A 47 6.43 -7.30 13.75
N SER A 48 7.18 -8.20 14.35
CA SER A 48 7.07 -8.54 15.79
C SER A 48 8.06 -7.77 16.68
N THR A 49 8.63 -6.66 16.20
CA THR A 49 9.59 -5.85 16.94
C THR A 49 9.27 -4.35 16.87
N GLU A 50 9.96 -3.54 17.69
CA GLU A 50 9.91 -2.08 17.58
C GLU A 50 10.73 -1.54 16.42
N GLN A 51 11.59 -2.34 15.82
CA GLN A 51 12.36 -1.96 14.63
C GLN A 51 11.46 -1.82 13.41
N SER A 52 11.82 -0.93 12.51
CA SER A 52 11.03 -0.65 11.32
C SER A 52 11.91 -0.32 10.13
N TYR A 53 11.48 -0.79 8.97
CA TYR A 53 12.08 -0.42 7.67
C TYR A 53 11.72 0.99 7.21
N LYS A 54 10.67 1.59 7.78
CA LYS A 54 10.08 2.88 7.36
C LYS A 54 9.82 3.76 8.57
N ASN A 55 10.83 4.49 8.97
CA ASN A 55 10.78 5.44 10.06
C ASN A 55 10.54 6.84 9.52
N ILE A 56 9.44 7.47 9.95
CA ILE A 56 9.04 8.79 9.49
C ILE A 56 8.98 9.73 10.70
N PRO A 57 9.78 10.80 10.74
CA PRO A 57 9.82 11.72 11.87
C PRO A 57 8.63 12.69 11.88
N PHE A 58 7.42 12.12 11.74
CA PHE A 58 6.16 12.86 11.72
C PHE A 58 5.13 12.16 12.58
N TYR A 59 4.55 12.91 13.52
CA TYR A 59 3.39 12.46 14.25
C TYR A 59 2.14 13.31 13.98
N LEU A 60 0.98 12.70 14.16
CA LEU A 60 -0.33 13.27 13.95
C LEU A 60 -1.12 13.21 15.25
N SER A 61 -1.71 14.35 15.68
CA SER A 61 -2.57 14.45 16.86
C SER A 61 -4.06 14.46 16.45
N ASN A 62 -4.90 13.78 17.26
CA ASN A 62 -6.37 13.90 17.11
C ASN A 62 -6.90 15.31 17.46
N LYS A 63 -6.05 16.27 17.81
CA LYS A 63 -6.42 17.66 18.04
C LYS A 63 -6.23 18.57 16.81
N GLY A 64 -6.02 17.97 15.63
CA GLY A 64 -5.92 18.71 14.37
C GLY A 64 -4.58 19.41 14.17
N TYR A 65 -3.50 18.80 14.60
CA TYR A 65 -2.16 19.23 14.26
C TYR A 65 -1.21 18.02 14.09
N GLY A 66 -0.09 18.24 13.44
CA GLY A 66 1.02 17.30 13.35
C GLY A 66 2.35 18.00 13.51
N VAL A 67 3.37 17.22 13.82
CA VAL A 67 4.75 17.73 13.92
C VAL A 67 5.63 16.90 13.02
N PHE A 68 6.32 17.56 12.11
CA PHE A 68 7.35 16.99 11.26
C PHE A 68 8.72 17.52 11.70
N VAL A 69 9.59 16.65 12.19
CA VAL A 69 10.97 16.99 12.55
C VAL A 69 11.83 16.79 11.30
N ASN A 70 12.29 17.89 10.72
CA ASN A 70 13.01 17.90 9.44
C ASN A 70 14.50 17.58 9.62
N HIS A 71 14.78 16.39 10.15
CA HIS A 71 16.12 15.89 10.39
C HIS A 71 16.26 14.46 9.84
N PRO A 72 17.26 14.18 9.00
CA PRO A 72 17.49 12.84 8.45
C PRO A 72 18.26 11.92 9.42
N GLU A 73 18.99 12.48 10.40
CA GLU A 73 19.63 11.71 11.46
C GLU A 73 18.63 11.10 12.43
N LYS A 74 19.12 10.40 13.44
CA LYS A 74 18.29 9.81 14.47
C LYS A 74 17.49 10.89 15.21
N VAL A 75 16.17 10.84 15.11
CA VAL A 75 15.23 11.62 15.91
C VAL A 75 14.63 10.70 16.97
N SER A 76 14.72 11.07 18.24
CA SER A 76 14.10 10.32 19.34
C SER A 76 12.84 11.03 19.80
N PHE A 77 11.74 10.30 19.90
CA PHE A 77 10.45 10.78 20.41
C PHE A 77 10.13 10.11 21.74
N GLU A 78 9.80 10.91 22.74
CA GLU A 78 9.26 10.51 24.02
C GLU A 78 7.80 10.96 24.09
N VAL A 79 6.85 10.04 23.83
CA VAL A 79 5.43 10.37 23.75
C VAL A 79 4.75 10.01 25.06
N ALA A 80 4.58 10.97 25.96
CA ALA A 80 4.01 10.80 27.30
C ALA A 80 4.75 9.74 28.16
N THR A 81 6.04 9.58 27.96
CA THR A 81 6.90 8.63 28.71
C THR A 81 7.63 9.31 29.86
N GLU A 82 8.55 10.23 29.62
CA GLU A 82 9.24 10.96 30.68
C GLU A 82 8.28 11.89 31.44
N MET A 83 7.47 12.64 30.71
CA MET A 83 6.39 13.47 31.26
C MET A 83 5.07 13.11 30.58
N VAL A 84 4.12 12.54 31.30
CA VAL A 84 2.83 12.05 30.78
C VAL A 84 1.98 13.13 30.09
N THR A 85 2.30 14.40 30.27
CA THR A 85 1.64 15.56 29.67
C THR A 85 2.41 16.18 28.51
N LYS A 86 3.46 15.52 28.00
CA LYS A 86 4.34 16.05 26.97
C LYS A 86 4.61 15.05 25.86
N VAL A 87 4.79 15.56 24.65
CA VAL A 87 5.60 14.93 23.61
C VAL A 87 6.92 15.66 23.58
N GLU A 88 8.01 14.93 23.75
CA GLU A 88 9.36 15.45 23.58
C GLU A 88 9.99 14.83 22.34
N PHE A 89 10.70 15.61 21.55
CA PHE A 89 11.54 15.12 20.48
C PHE A 89 12.91 15.77 20.53
N SER A 90 13.93 14.98 20.21
CA SER A 90 15.33 15.39 20.30
C SER A 90 16.14 14.89 19.11
N VAL A 91 17.16 15.68 18.75
CA VAL A 91 18.12 15.35 17.71
C VAL A 91 19.55 15.61 18.22
N PRO A 92 20.55 14.83 17.76
CA PRO A 92 21.95 15.13 18.03
C PRO A 92 22.36 16.47 17.42
N GLY A 93 23.29 17.19 18.08
CA GLY A 93 23.85 18.42 17.57
C GLY A 93 23.25 19.69 18.18
N GLU A 94 23.42 20.82 17.49
CA GLU A 94 23.10 22.17 17.99
C GLU A 94 22.02 22.87 17.17
N ASN A 95 21.32 22.12 16.30
CA ASN A 95 20.24 22.63 15.44
C ASN A 95 19.00 21.72 15.52
N LEU A 96 17.83 22.34 15.57
CA LEU A 96 16.54 21.63 15.53
C LEU A 96 15.60 22.37 14.58
N ASP A 97 15.30 21.74 13.46
CA ASP A 97 14.34 22.22 12.45
C ASP A 97 13.10 21.33 12.46
N TYR A 98 11.93 21.93 12.66
CA TYR A 98 10.66 21.21 12.64
C TYR A 98 9.51 22.08 12.18
N PHE A 99 8.47 21.44 11.67
CA PHE A 99 7.23 22.07 11.24
C PHE A 99 6.09 21.69 12.18
N LEU A 100 5.42 22.71 12.72
CA LEU A 100 4.13 22.54 13.37
C LEU A 100 3.04 22.77 12.32
N ILE A 101 2.34 21.68 11.95
CA ILE A 101 1.36 21.65 10.87
C ILE A 101 -0.02 21.62 11.49
N ASN A 102 -0.78 22.68 11.31
CA ASN A 102 -2.14 22.82 11.85
C ASN A 102 -3.18 22.53 10.76
N GLY A 103 -4.33 21.94 11.11
CA GLY A 103 -5.48 21.71 10.23
C GLY A 103 -6.74 21.48 11.05
N PRO A 104 -7.94 21.85 10.52
CA PRO A 104 -9.21 21.61 11.23
C PRO A 104 -9.47 20.12 11.47
N THR A 105 -8.95 19.24 10.61
CA THR A 105 -9.07 17.78 10.71
C THR A 105 -7.71 17.10 10.54
N MET A 106 -7.60 15.86 11.02
CA MET A 106 -6.40 15.04 10.83
C MET A 106 -6.06 14.85 9.33
N LYS A 107 -7.08 14.75 8.47
CA LYS A 107 -6.88 14.64 7.01
C LYS A 107 -6.23 15.89 6.43
N GLU A 108 -6.68 17.09 6.83
CA GLU A 108 -6.09 18.34 6.35
C GLU A 108 -4.66 18.54 6.86
N VAL A 109 -4.33 18.01 8.04
CA VAL A 109 -2.94 17.98 8.50
C VAL A 109 -2.09 17.11 7.57
N LEU A 110 -2.56 15.91 7.18
CA LEU A 110 -1.88 15.06 6.20
C LEU A 110 -1.75 15.74 4.82
N MET A 111 -2.78 16.43 4.37
CA MET A 111 -2.71 17.20 3.12
C MET A 111 -1.60 18.24 3.15
N ARG A 112 -1.50 19.02 4.23
CA ARG A 112 -0.45 20.04 4.42
C ARG A 112 0.92 19.44 4.63
N TYR A 113 1.03 18.33 5.36
CA TYR A 113 2.28 17.59 5.51
C TYR A 113 2.82 17.11 4.16
N THR A 114 1.96 16.56 3.33
CA THR A 114 2.35 16.09 2.00
C THR A 114 2.55 17.22 0.98
N ASP A 115 2.03 18.44 1.23
CA ASP A 115 2.43 19.63 0.46
C ASP A 115 3.91 20.00 0.70
N ILE A 116 4.42 19.73 1.90
CA ILE A 116 5.83 19.96 2.26
C ILE A 116 6.73 18.83 1.75
N THR A 117 6.33 17.58 1.95
CA THR A 117 7.20 16.40 1.73
C THR A 117 6.97 15.73 0.37
N GLY A 118 5.94 16.09 -0.34
CA GLY A 118 5.50 15.53 -1.62
C GLY A 118 4.26 14.66 -1.49
N LYS A 119 3.32 14.80 -2.43
CA LYS A 119 2.13 13.94 -2.53
C LYS A 119 2.53 12.52 -2.93
N PRO A 120 1.78 11.50 -2.48
CA PRO A 120 1.90 10.16 -3.06
C PRO A 120 1.65 10.20 -4.58
N ALA A 121 2.57 9.66 -5.37
CA ALA A 121 2.31 9.55 -6.81
C ALA A 121 1.22 8.52 -7.08
N LEU A 122 0.41 8.75 -8.13
CA LEU A 122 -0.67 7.83 -8.51
C LEU A 122 -0.08 6.56 -9.15
N PRO A 123 -0.29 5.37 -8.56
CA PRO A 123 0.12 4.12 -9.19
C PRO A 123 -0.68 3.83 -10.47
N ALA A 124 -0.05 3.19 -11.45
CA ALA A 124 -0.72 2.74 -12.67
C ALA A 124 -1.86 1.74 -12.35
N PRO A 125 -2.96 1.72 -13.11
CA PRO A 125 -4.12 0.85 -12.84
C PRO A 125 -3.78 -0.62 -12.67
N TRP A 126 -2.83 -1.15 -13.45
CA TRP A 126 -2.43 -2.55 -13.40
C TRP A 126 -1.84 -2.98 -12.05
N THR A 127 -1.31 -2.02 -11.27
CA THR A 127 -0.69 -2.31 -9.97
C THR A 127 -1.70 -2.75 -8.91
N PHE A 128 -2.95 -2.35 -9.04
CA PHE A 128 -4.04 -2.71 -8.10
C PHE A 128 -4.53 -4.14 -8.27
N GLY A 129 -4.21 -4.82 -9.37
CA GLY A 129 -4.52 -6.23 -9.56
C GLY A 129 -3.68 -7.14 -8.67
N LEU A 130 -3.93 -8.44 -8.76
CA LEU A 130 -3.18 -9.43 -7.99
C LEU A 130 -1.76 -9.60 -8.54
N TRP A 131 -0.78 -9.60 -7.64
CA TRP A 131 0.61 -9.95 -7.91
C TRP A 131 0.90 -11.35 -7.39
N LEU A 132 1.59 -12.15 -8.19
CA LEU A 132 2.13 -13.44 -7.78
C LEU A 132 3.64 -13.42 -7.86
N SER A 133 4.29 -13.90 -6.82
CA SER A 133 5.75 -13.99 -6.72
C SER A 133 6.24 -15.43 -6.83
N THR A 134 7.50 -15.59 -7.25
CA THR A 134 8.26 -16.84 -7.08
C THR A 134 8.51 -17.17 -5.61
N SER A 135 8.18 -16.25 -4.70
CA SER A 135 8.61 -16.28 -3.30
C SER A 135 10.16 -16.29 -3.18
N PHE A 136 10.67 -16.16 -1.98
CA PHE A 136 12.10 -16.33 -1.71
C PHE A 136 12.42 -17.84 -1.68
N THR A 137 12.49 -18.44 -2.87
CA THR A 137 12.79 -19.86 -3.09
C THR A 137 13.87 -20.00 -4.16
N THR A 138 14.59 -21.11 -4.15
CA THR A 138 15.77 -21.34 -5.00
C THR A 138 15.51 -22.28 -6.18
N ASN A 139 14.32 -22.86 -6.26
CA ASN A 139 14.03 -23.99 -7.16
C ASN A 139 12.98 -23.67 -8.22
N TYR A 140 13.02 -22.49 -8.82
CA TYR A 140 12.12 -22.12 -9.90
C TYR A 140 12.89 -21.84 -11.20
N ASP A 141 12.25 -22.19 -12.30
CA ASP A 141 12.67 -21.98 -13.68
C ASP A 141 11.48 -21.47 -14.50
N GLU A 142 11.68 -21.24 -15.80
CA GLU A 142 10.58 -20.81 -16.68
C GLU A 142 9.40 -21.78 -16.67
N LYS A 143 9.65 -23.10 -16.58
CA LYS A 143 8.57 -24.11 -16.53
C LYS A 143 7.73 -23.97 -15.26
N THR A 144 8.39 -23.77 -14.13
CA THR A 144 7.72 -23.52 -12.83
C THR A 144 6.90 -22.25 -12.89
N VAL A 145 7.46 -21.15 -13.39
CA VAL A 145 6.75 -19.86 -13.55
C VAL A 145 5.52 -20.03 -14.44
N ASN A 146 5.66 -20.69 -15.60
CA ASN A 146 4.52 -20.96 -16.47
C ASN A 146 3.45 -21.82 -15.79
N SER A 147 3.85 -22.81 -14.99
CA SER A 147 2.87 -23.65 -14.27
C SER A 147 2.04 -22.83 -13.27
N PHE A 148 2.61 -21.80 -12.67
CA PHE A 148 1.89 -20.87 -11.77
C PHE A 148 0.96 -19.96 -12.54
N VAL A 149 1.45 -19.32 -13.60
CA VAL A 149 0.65 -18.41 -14.42
C VAL A 149 -0.52 -19.15 -15.09
N ASP A 150 -0.24 -20.28 -15.74
CA ASP A 150 -1.27 -21.10 -16.39
C ASP A 150 -2.26 -21.66 -15.37
N GLY A 151 -1.77 -22.08 -14.20
CA GLY A 151 -2.61 -22.54 -13.10
C GLY A 151 -3.57 -21.47 -12.57
N MET A 152 -3.17 -20.19 -12.53
CA MET A 152 -4.06 -19.06 -12.21
C MET A 152 -5.12 -18.88 -13.32
N ILE A 153 -4.69 -18.86 -14.58
CA ILE A 153 -5.58 -18.69 -15.75
C ILE A 153 -6.61 -19.81 -15.82
N GLU A 154 -6.19 -21.07 -15.71
CA GLU A 154 -7.06 -22.24 -15.75
C GLU A 154 -8.13 -22.24 -14.65
N ARG A 155 -7.79 -21.67 -13.49
CA ARG A 155 -8.71 -21.54 -12.35
C ARG A 155 -9.53 -20.25 -12.37
N GLY A 156 -9.39 -19.44 -13.41
CA GLY A 156 -10.12 -18.17 -13.56
C GLY A 156 -9.78 -17.14 -12.47
N ILE A 157 -8.54 -17.14 -11.98
CA ILE A 157 -8.03 -16.18 -11.02
C ILE A 157 -7.36 -15.03 -11.78
N PRO A 158 -7.87 -13.80 -11.71
CA PRO A 158 -7.26 -12.64 -12.35
C PRO A 158 -5.85 -12.39 -11.79
N LEU A 159 -4.86 -12.35 -12.67
CA LEU A 159 -3.47 -12.07 -12.31
C LEU A 159 -2.96 -10.92 -13.17
N SER A 160 -2.36 -9.90 -12.55
CA SER A 160 -1.88 -8.70 -13.25
C SER A 160 -0.36 -8.64 -13.34
N VAL A 161 0.35 -9.10 -12.32
CA VAL A 161 1.80 -8.97 -12.23
C VAL A 161 2.44 -10.28 -11.81
N PHE A 162 3.51 -10.65 -12.48
CA PHE A 162 4.39 -11.71 -12.02
C PHE A 162 5.70 -11.11 -11.49
N HIS A 163 6.06 -11.47 -10.27
CA HIS A 163 7.24 -10.99 -9.58
C HIS A 163 8.28 -12.09 -9.43
N PHE A 164 9.46 -11.88 -10.00
CA PHE A 164 10.64 -12.71 -9.81
C PHE A 164 11.44 -12.19 -8.62
N ASP A 165 11.56 -12.99 -7.57
CA ASP A 165 12.41 -12.67 -6.42
C ASP A 165 13.89 -12.95 -6.71
N CYS A 166 14.80 -12.70 -5.79
CA CYS A 166 16.23 -12.51 -6.03
C CYS A 166 16.92 -13.62 -6.85
N PHE A 167 16.43 -14.86 -6.84
CA PHE A 167 17.01 -15.98 -7.59
C PHE A 167 16.71 -16.00 -9.10
N TRP A 168 16.18 -14.89 -9.66
CA TRP A 168 16.27 -14.68 -11.10
C TRP A 168 17.72 -14.43 -11.54
N MET A 169 18.54 -13.88 -10.63
CA MET A 169 20.00 -13.81 -10.75
C MET A 169 20.65 -15.07 -10.20
N LYS A 170 21.87 -15.33 -10.59
CA LYS A 170 22.68 -16.40 -10.03
C LYS A 170 22.98 -16.12 -8.54
N ASP A 171 22.85 -17.15 -7.72
CA ASP A 171 23.21 -17.11 -6.31
C ASP A 171 24.63 -16.57 -6.08
N PHE A 172 24.81 -15.75 -5.05
CA PHE A 172 26.03 -15.02 -4.69
C PHE A 172 26.55 -13.99 -5.70
N HIS A 173 26.01 -13.94 -6.93
CA HIS A 173 26.24 -12.87 -7.90
C HIS A 173 25.26 -11.69 -7.74
N TRP A 174 24.84 -11.42 -6.52
CA TRP A 174 23.77 -10.45 -6.22
C TRP A 174 24.02 -9.10 -6.88
N CYS A 175 23.00 -8.62 -7.52
CA CYS A 175 22.97 -7.38 -8.29
C CYS A 175 24.02 -7.31 -9.41
N ASP A 176 24.21 -8.45 -10.13
CA ASP A 176 24.85 -8.44 -11.45
C ASP A 176 23.85 -8.03 -12.55
N PHE A 177 22.54 -7.99 -12.21
CA PHE A 177 21.43 -7.67 -13.10
C PHE A 177 21.37 -8.55 -14.36
N THR A 178 21.81 -9.79 -14.22
CA THR A 178 21.87 -10.78 -15.28
C THR A 178 21.02 -11.99 -14.90
N TRP A 179 20.15 -12.43 -15.81
CA TRP A 179 19.38 -13.64 -15.62
C TRP A 179 20.30 -14.86 -15.54
N ASP A 180 20.01 -15.74 -14.60
CA ASP A 180 20.76 -17.00 -14.46
C ASP A 180 20.48 -17.90 -15.67
N GLU A 181 21.41 -17.94 -16.62
CA GLU A 181 21.27 -18.72 -17.86
C GLU A 181 21.09 -20.23 -17.64
N ARG A 182 21.47 -20.74 -16.44
CA ARG A 182 21.29 -22.16 -16.09
C ARG A 182 19.81 -22.54 -15.99
N VAL A 183 18.96 -21.59 -15.58
CA VAL A 183 17.51 -21.80 -15.36
C VAL A 183 16.64 -20.93 -16.27
N PHE A 184 17.18 -19.83 -16.80
CA PHE A 184 16.52 -18.91 -17.74
C PHE A 184 17.37 -18.71 -19.00
N PRO A 185 17.48 -19.73 -19.90
CA PRO A 185 18.35 -19.65 -21.06
C PRO A 185 17.88 -18.69 -22.17
N ASP A 186 16.60 -18.27 -22.14
CA ASP A 186 15.97 -17.32 -23.06
C ASP A 186 15.12 -16.32 -22.29
N PRO A 187 15.73 -15.43 -21.48
CA PRO A 187 14.95 -14.56 -20.61
C PRO A 187 14.08 -13.55 -21.40
N GLU A 188 14.59 -12.97 -22.50
CA GLU A 188 13.83 -12.05 -23.32
C GLU A 188 12.60 -12.70 -23.95
N GLY A 189 12.78 -13.90 -24.51
CA GLY A 189 11.65 -14.68 -25.03
C GLY A 189 10.66 -15.09 -23.95
N MET A 190 11.14 -15.48 -22.76
CA MET A 190 10.28 -15.79 -21.61
C MET A 190 9.44 -14.58 -21.20
N LEU A 191 10.05 -13.41 -21.02
CA LEU A 191 9.34 -12.19 -20.66
C LEU A 191 8.27 -11.83 -21.69
N LYS A 192 8.59 -11.97 -22.99
CA LYS A 192 7.63 -11.76 -24.07
C LYS A 192 6.43 -12.70 -23.96
N ARG A 193 6.68 -14.01 -23.76
CA ARG A 193 5.61 -15.01 -23.59
C ARG A 193 4.70 -14.72 -22.38
N LEU A 194 5.27 -14.27 -21.27
CA LEU A 194 4.50 -13.87 -20.08
C LEU A 194 3.65 -12.61 -20.36
N LYS A 195 4.22 -11.63 -21.06
CA LYS A 195 3.49 -10.41 -21.45
C LYS A 195 2.35 -10.70 -22.46
N GLU A 196 2.51 -11.68 -23.35
CA GLU A 196 1.44 -12.16 -24.24
C GLU A 196 0.25 -12.76 -23.46
N LYS A 197 0.49 -13.24 -22.22
CA LYS A 197 -0.57 -13.67 -21.28
C LYS A 197 -1.21 -12.49 -20.51
N GLY A 198 -0.84 -11.25 -20.82
CA GLY A 198 -1.41 -10.05 -20.21
C GLY A 198 -0.70 -9.58 -18.92
N LEU A 199 0.45 -10.15 -18.59
CA LEU A 199 1.16 -9.83 -17.35
C LEU A 199 2.11 -8.64 -17.47
N LYS A 200 2.23 -7.88 -16.40
CA LYS A 200 3.37 -7.00 -16.11
C LYS A 200 4.42 -7.78 -15.32
N ILE A 201 5.68 -7.39 -15.48
CA ILE A 201 6.83 -8.11 -14.89
C ILE A 201 7.53 -7.22 -13.88
N CYS A 202 7.66 -7.74 -12.65
CA CYS A 202 8.47 -7.16 -11.59
C CYS A 202 9.68 -8.04 -11.34
N VAL A 203 10.86 -7.45 -11.15
CA VAL A 203 12.04 -8.19 -10.70
C VAL A 203 12.62 -7.57 -9.43
N TRP A 204 13.08 -8.42 -8.54
CA TRP A 204 13.78 -8.02 -7.32
C TRP A 204 15.14 -7.39 -7.67
N ILE A 205 15.46 -6.29 -7.02
CA ILE A 205 16.77 -5.65 -7.04
C ILE A 205 17.17 -5.21 -5.64
N ASN A 206 18.45 -4.96 -5.46
CA ASN A 206 19.02 -4.45 -4.21
C ASN A 206 20.11 -3.44 -4.54
N SER A 207 20.42 -2.55 -3.62
CA SER A 207 21.52 -1.60 -3.70
C SER A 207 22.87 -2.18 -3.25
N TYR A 208 22.88 -3.44 -2.80
CA TYR A 208 24.09 -4.14 -2.37
C TYR A 208 24.57 -5.07 -3.49
N VAL A 209 25.84 -4.98 -3.84
CA VAL A 209 26.47 -5.75 -4.93
C VAL A 209 27.37 -6.85 -4.36
N GLY A 210 27.10 -8.09 -4.71
CA GLY A 210 27.85 -9.25 -4.22
C GLY A 210 29.29 -9.27 -4.74
N GLN A 211 30.20 -9.76 -3.91
CA GLN A 211 31.65 -9.85 -4.23
C GLN A 211 31.95 -10.71 -5.46
N GLU A 212 31.11 -11.73 -5.73
CA GLU A 212 31.23 -12.59 -6.90
C GLU A 212 30.53 -12.02 -8.15
N SER A 213 29.76 -10.95 -8.01
CA SER A 213 29.18 -10.23 -9.13
C SER A 213 30.28 -9.57 -9.96
N PRO A 214 30.26 -9.68 -11.31
CA PRO A 214 31.17 -8.92 -12.17
C PRO A 214 31.10 -7.40 -11.92
N LEU A 215 29.98 -6.91 -11.44
CA LEU A 215 29.77 -5.49 -11.13
C LEU A 215 30.50 -5.03 -9.88
N PHE A 216 30.97 -5.96 -9.04
CA PHE A 216 31.78 -5.59 -7.87
C PHE A 216 33.13 -4.98 -8.31
N GLU A 217 33.88 -5.65 -9.20
CA GLU A 217 35.14 -5.09 -9.72
C GLU A 217 34.91 -3.81 -10.53
N GLU A 218 33.84 -3.79 -11.32
CA GLU A 218 33.47 -2.61 -12.13
C GLU A 218 33.19 -1.41 -11.22
N GLY A 219 32.42 -1.62 -10.14
CA GLY A 219 32.09 -0.58 -9.16
C GLY A 219 33.30 -0.12 -8.33
N VAL A 220 34.20 -1.02 -7.96
CA VAL A 220 35.47 -0.68 -7.29
C VAL A 220 36.33 0.22 -8.18
N LYS A 221 36.52 -0.15 -9.46
CA LYS A 221 37.29 0.62 -10.43
C LYS A 221 36.68 1.99 -10.70
N GLY A 222 35.33 2.07 -10.73
CA GLY A 222 34.59 3.32 -10.96
C GLY A 222 34.47 4.19 -9.69
N GLY A 223 34.77 3.65 -8.52
CA GLY A 223 34.57 4.35 -7.24
C GLY A 223 33.09 4.55 -6.91
N TYR A 224 32.23 3.59 -7.21
CA TYR A 224 30.78 3.68 -7.11
C TYR A 224 30.21 3.20 -5.76
N PHE A 225 31.05 2.68 -4.90
CA PHE A 225 30.65 2.12 -3.60
C PHE A 225 31.05 3.01 -2.42
N LEU A 226 30.30 2.91 -1.33
CA LEU A 226 30.68 3.48 -0.05
C LEU A 226 32.06 2.95 0.37
N LYS A 227 32.87 3.82 1.00
CA LYS A 227 34.23 3.52 1.42
C LYS A 227 34.40 3.63 2.93
N ARG A 228 35.38 2.94 3.45
CA ARG A 228 35.92 3.18 4.78
C ARG A 228 36.85 4.40 4.76
N ALA A 229 37.18 4.95 5.92
CA ALA A 229 38.08 6.09 6.05
C ALA A 229 39.48 5.84 5.48
N ASN A 230 39.94 4.58 5.40
CA ASN A 230 41.21 4.20 4.80
C ASN A 230 41.16 4.06 3.25
N GLY A 231 39.99 4.28 2.65
CA GLY A 231 39.76 4.21 1.20
C GLY A 231 39.31 2.84 0.68
N ASP A 232 39.29 1.80 1.51
CA ASP A 232 38.77 0.48 1.14
C ASP A 232 37.27 0.53 0.94
N VAL A 233 36.73 -0.38 0.08
CA VAL A 233 35.28 -0.52 -0.06
C VAL A 233 34.69 -1.00 1.26
N TRP A 234 33.62 -0.32 1.69
CA TRP A 234 32.84 -0.76 2.84
C TRP A 234 32.01 -1.98 2.43
N GLN A 235 32.13 -3.12 3.12
CA GLN A 235 31.43 -4.35 2.82
C GLN A 235 30.51 -4.78 3.96
N TRP A 236 29.33 -5.28 3.60
CA TRP A 236 28.26 -5.69 4.48
C TRP A 236 28.13 -7.20 4.54
N ASP A 237 27.94 -7.77 5.70
CA ASP A 237 27.86 -9.22 5.92
C ASP A 237 26.54 -9.67 6.58
N MET A 238 25.58 -8.77 6.75
CA MET A 238 24.37 -9.05 7.54
C MET A 238 23.36 -9.96 6.84
N TRP A 239 23.32 -9.96 5.52
CA TRP A 239 22.45 -10.84 4.72
C TRP A 239 23.27 -11.89 3.98
N GLN A 240 24.18 -11.45 3.16
CA GLN A 240 25.13 -12.28 2.42
C GLN A 240 26.54 -11.71 2.62
N PRO A 241 27.60 -12.55 2.62
CA PRO A 241 28.93 -12.06 2.88
C PRO A 241 29.48 -11.17 1.76
N GLY A 242 30.18 -10.12 2.14
CA GLY A 242 30.99 -9.31 1.24
C GLY A 242 30.20 -8.43 0.27
N LEU A 243 29.06 -7.88 0.67
CA LEU A 243 28.25 -6.99 -0.15
C LEU A 243 28.79 -5.55 -0.13
N ALA A 244 29.08 -4.97 -1.30
CA ALA A 244 29.38 -3.54 -1.42
C ALA A 244 28.09 -2.74 -1.58
N ILE A 245 28.04 -1.56 -0.99
CA ILE A 245 26.85 -0.67 -1.00
C ILE A 245 27.08 0.42 -2.04
N VAL A 246 26.13 0.58 -2.97
CA VAL A 246 26.19 1.64 -4.00
C VAL A 246 26.06 3.02 -3.34
N ASP A 247 26.95 3.95 -3.70
CA ASP A 247 26.91 5.32 -3.24
C ASP A 247 26.05 6.19 -4.18
N PHE A 248 24.79 6.38 -3.83
CA PHE A 248 23.87 7.20 -4.63
C PHE A 248 24.07 8.71 -4.46
N THR A 249 25.04 9.17 -3.67
CA THR A 249 25.50 10.57 -3.70
C THR A 249 26.46 10.82 -4.86
N ASN A 250 27.00 9.76 -5.47
CA ASN A 250 27.86 9.84 -6.64
C ASN A 250 27.01 9.79 -7.93
N PRO A 251 26.92 10.89 -8.71
CA PRO A 251 26.14 10.89 -9.97
C PRO A 251 26.58 9.83 -10.98
N ALA A 252 27.89 9.51 -11.00
CA ALA A 252 28.41 8.49 -11.89
C ALA A 252 27.96 7.07 -11.46
N ALA A 253 27.82 6.83 -10.15
CA ALA A 253 27.26 5.59 -9.64
C ALA A 253 25.77 5.47 -9.97
N CYS A 254 25.00 6.56 -9.84
CA CYS A 254 23.59 6.59 -10.23
C CYS A 254 23.42 6.28 -11.73
N GLU A 255 24.24 6.87 -12.59
CA GLU A 255 24.20 6.61 -14.03
C GLU A 255 24.60 5.17 -14.36
N TRP A 256 25.66 4.66 -13.75
CA TRP A 256 26.12 3.28 -13.91
C TRP A 256 25.05 2.26 -13.50
N TYR A 257 24.48 2.42 -12.30
CA TYR A 257 23.41 1.58 -11.77
C TYR A 257 22.15 1.68 -12.67
N GLY A 258 21.77 2.90 -13.03
CA GLY A 258 20.64 3.17 -13.90
C GLY A 258 20.73 2.49 -15.25
N LYS A 259 21.91 2.44 -15.88
CA LYS A 259 22.13 1.75 -17.18
C LYS A 259 21.85 0.25 -17.08
N LYS A 260 22.15 -0.39 -15.94
CA LYS A 260 21.83 -1.82 -15.74
C LYS A 260 20.31 -2.03 -15.66
N LEU A 261 19.60 -1.13 -14.98
CA LEU A 261 18.13 -1.17 -14.91
C LEU A 261 17.49 -0.84 -16.26
N GLU A 262 18.03 0.14 -17.02
CA GLU A 262 17.55 0.45 -18.37
C GLU A 262 17.61 -0.78 -19.28
N ALA A 263 18.66 -1.60 -19.21
CA ALA A 263 18.79 -2.83 -19.98
C ALA A 263 17.70 -3.86 -19.64
N LEU A 264 17.33 -3.99 -18.36
CA LEU A 264 16.22 -4.86 -17.92
C LEU A 264 14.86 -4.34 -18.42
N LEU A 265 14.65 -3.02 -18.38
CA LEU A 265 13.43 -2.40 -18.91
C LEU A 265 13.33 -2.59 -20.43
N ASP A 266 14.45 -2.51 -21.17
CA ASP A 266 14.49 -2.76 -22.61
C ASP A 266 14.20 -4.23 -22.95
N MET A 267 14.62 -5.16 -22.10
CA MET A 267 14.35 -6.60 -22.23
C MET A 267 12.86 -6.93 -22.03
N GLY A 268 12.10 -6.11 -21.28
CA GLY A 268 10.67 -6.31 -21.06
C GLY A 268 10.22 -6.29 -19.60
N VAL A 269 11.10 -6.01 -18.64
CA VAL A 269 10.73 -5.76 -17.25
C VAL A 269 9.90 -4.48 -17.17
N ASP A 270 8.89 -4.46 -16.29
CA ASP A 270 7.99 -3.31 -16.14
C ASP A 270 8.28 -2.49 -14.89
N CYS A 271 8.67 -3.11 -13.79
CA CYS A 271 8.95 -2.45 -12.52
C CYS A 271 9.94 -3.24 -11.67
N PHE A 272 10.38 -2.67 -10.56
CA PHE A 272 11.35 -3.27 -9.66
C PHE A 272 10.84 -3.35 -8.22
N LYS A 273 11.07 -4.50 -7.55
CA LYS A 273 11.04 -4.57 -6.09
C LYS A 273 12.37 -4.07 -5.58
N THR A 274 12.39 -2.87 -4.97
CA THR A 274 13.57 -2.32 -4.31
C THR A 274 13.64 -2.84 -2.89
N ASP A 275 14.46 -3.86 -2.69
CA ASP A 275 14.64 -4.48 -1.39
C ASP A 275 15.77 -3.83 -0.60
N PHE A 276 15.76 -4.01 0.73
CA PHE A 276 16.68 -3.38 1.68
C PHE A 276 16.68 -1.83 1.60
N GLY A 277 17.85 -1.21 1.83
CA GLY A 277 17.99 0.25 1.91
C GLY A 277 17.89 0.83 3.32
N GLU A 278 17.59 0.01 4.31
CA GLU A 278 17.81 0.23 5.74
C GLU A 278 19.17 -0.33 6.18
N ARG A 279 19.53 -0.23 7.44
CA ARG A 279 20.82 -0.68 8.02
C ARG A 279 22.05 -0.12 7.31
N ILE A 280 21.98 1.10 6.80
CA ILE A 280 23.11 1.73 6.13
C ILE A 280 24.18 2.09 7.17
N PRO A 281 25.48 1.79 6.92
CA PRO A 281 26.54 2.04 7.89
C PRO A 281 26.76 3.51 8.15
N THR A 282 27.19 3.83 9.37
CA THR A 282 27.53 5.19 9.79
C THR A 282 29.05 5.41 9.91
N ASP A 283 29.84 4.36 9.72
CA ASP A 283 31.31 4.39 9.72
C ASP A 283 31.90 4.37 8.29
N CYS A 284 31.24 5.03 7.36
CA CYS A 284 31.60 5.07 5.95
C CYS A 284 31.83 6.51 5.46
N VAL A 285 32.35 6.63 4.25
CA VAL A 285 32.60 7.89 3.55
C VAL A 285 31.79 7.91 2.25
N TYR A 286 30.99 8.95 2.08
CA TYR A 286 30.23 9.23 0.87
C TYR A 286 31.05 10.05 -0.12
N TYR A 287 30.76 9.92 -1.40
CA TYR A 287 31.42 10.62 -2.50
C TYR A 287 31.35 12.15 -2.36
N ASP A 288 30.19 12.67 -1.97
CA ASP A 288 29.94 14.11 -1.82
C ASP A 288 30.35 14.67 -0.45
N GLY A 289 30.87 13.83 0.44
CA GLY A 289 31.25 14.20 1.81
C GLY A 289 30.07 14.32 2.78
N SER A 290 28.91 13.81 2.44
CA SER A 290 27.74 13.75 3.32
C SER A 290 28.06 13.04 4.63
N ASP A 291 27.46 13.53 5.72
CA ASP A 291 27.55 12.91 7.05
C ASP A 291 26.87 11.53 7.05
N PRO A 292 27.60 10.44 7.32
CA PRO A 292 27.05 9.09 7.25
C PRO A 292 25.93 8.83 8.28
N VAL A 293 25.92 9.51 9.41
CA VAL A 293 24.84 9.42 10.41
C VAL A 293 23.54 10.00 9.84
N LYS A 294 23.62 11.13 9.13
CA LYS A 294 22.47 11.74 8.44
C LYS A 294 22.01 10.93 7.24
N MET A 295 22.94 10.24 6.59
CA MET A 295 22.62 9.41 5.43
C MET A 295 21.98 8.08 5.79
N HIS A 296 22.07 7.60 7.02
CA HIS A 296 21.51 6.30 7.41
C HIS A 296 20.02 6.16 7.03
N ASN A 297 19.16 7.08 7.45
CA ASN A 297 17.75 7.08 7.08
C ASN A 297 17.51 7.64 5.66
N TYR A 298 18.34 8.57 5.20
CA TYR A 298 18.13 9.27 3.93
C TYR A 298 18.54 8.45 2.72
N TYR A 299 19.42 7.47 2.88
CA TYR A 299 19.89 6.59 1.82
C TYR A 299 18.75 5.94 1.02
N THR A 300 17.74 5.44 1.72
CA THR A 300 16.58 4.80 1.07
C THR A 300 15.84 5.74 0.12
N TYR A 301 15.76 7.04 0.45
CA TYR A 301 15.19 8.04 -0.45
C TYR A 301 16.03 8.17 -1.73
N MET A 302 17.34 8.27 -1.62
CA MET A 302 18.25 8.37 -2.77
C MET A 302 18.19 7.12 -3.66
N TYR A 303 18.18 5.94 -3.05
CA TYR A 303 18.06 4.66 -3.73
C TYR A 303 16.74 4.56 -4.52
N ASN A 304 15.61 4.70 -3.83
CA ASN A 304 14.30 4.58 -4.47
C ASN A 304 14.07 5.67 -5.53
N LYS A 305 14.53 6.91 -5.28
CA LYS A 305 14.48 7.98 -6.26
C LYS A 305 15.27 7.62 -7.52
N THR A 306 16.48 7.10 -7.38
CA THR A 306 17.33 6.71 -8.53
C THR A 306 16.62 5.67 -9.39
N VAL A 307 16.04 4.63 -8.77
CA VAL A 307 15.29 3.59 -9.51
C VAL A 307 14.04 4.16 -10.16
N HIS A 308 13.26 4.97 -9.43
CA HIS A 308 12.06 5.62 -9.95
C HIS A 308 12.37 6.49 -11.16
N ASP A 309 13.39 7.35 -11.08
CA ASP A 309 13.77 8.25 -12.16
C ASP A 309 14.19 7.48 -13.42
N VAL A 310 14.84 6.33 -13.28
CA VAL A 310 15.20 5.45 -14.41
C VAL A 310 13.94 4.92 -15.11
N ILE A 311 12.96 4.44 -14.35
CA ILE A 311 11.70 3.94 -14.93
C ILE A 311 10.93 5.09 -15.58
N ALA A 312 10.81 6.24 -14.89
CA ALA A 312 10.13 7.43 -15.41
C ALA A 312 10.73 7.91 -16.73
N LYS A 313 12.06 7.96 -16.81
CA LYS A 313 12.78 8.31 -18.05
C LYS A 313 12.50 7.36 -19.21
N LYS A 314 12.39 6.05 -18.93
CA LYS A 314 12.19 5.02 -19.98
C LYS A 314 10.73 4.82 -20.37
N LYS A 315 9.82 4.87 -19.41
CA LYS A 315 8.40 4.49 -19.59
C LYS A 315 7.40 5.62 -19.31
N GLY A 316 7.86 6.74 -18.78
CA GLY A 316 7.03 7.86 -18.34
C GLY A 316 6.60 7.76 -16.88
N GLU A 317 6.25 8.90 -16.27
CA GLU A 317 5.90 9.04 -14.85
C GLU A 317 4.74 8.11 -14.42
N LYS A 318 3.74 7.90 -15.28
CA LYS A 318 2.59 7.02 -14.97
C LYS A 318 2.98 5.55 -14.77
N GLU A 319 4.05 5.11 -15.42
CA GLU A 319 4.54 3.73 -15.35
C GLU A 319 5.73 3.59 -14.37
N ALA A 320 6.12 4.67 -13.69
CA ALA A 320 7.24 4.66 -12.75
C ALA A 320 6.82 4.06 -11.40
N ILE A 321 6.84 2.74 -11.33
CA ILE A 321 6.38 1.97 -10.19
C ILE A 321 7.53 1.20 -9.56
N LEU A 322 7.66 1.33 -8.25
CA LEU A 322 8.49 0.51 -7.39
C LEU A 322 7.62 -0.41 -6.54
N PHE A 323 8.24 -1.42 -5.95
CA PHE A 323 7.68 -2.16 -4.82
C PHE A 323 8.74 -2.11 -3.71
N ALA A 324 8.68 -1.05 -2.89
CA ALA A 324 9.79 -0.64 -2.02
C ALA A 324 9.64 -1.16 -0.59
N ARG A 325 10.75 -1.64 -0.01
CA ARG A 325 10.83 -2.11 1.38
C ARG A 325 11.00 -0.94 2.35
N SER A 326 12.07 -0.19 2.20
CA SER A 326 12.44 0.88 3.12
C SER A 326 11.96 2.25 2.65
N ALA A 327 11.76 3.15 3.58
CA ALA A 327 11.40 4.53 3.29
C ALA A 327 11.80 5.49 4.43
N THR A 328 11.79 6.77 4.11
CA THR A 328 11.81 7.91 5.03
C THR A 328 10.83 8.97 4.54
N ALA A 329 10.75 10.13 5.19
CA ALA A 329 9.91 11.24 4.77
C ALA A 329 10.19 11.62 3.30
N GLY A 330 9.14 11.79 2.52
CA GLY A 330 9.22 12.02 1.07
C GLY A 330 9.23 10.75 0.22
N GLY A 331 9.44 9.56 0.80
CA GLY A 331 9.42 8.28 0.10
C GLY A 331 8.06 7.93 -0.51
N GLN A 332 6.97 8.51 0.00
CA GLN A 332 5.62 8.35 -0.55
C GLN A 332 5.49 8.78 -2.02
N LYS A 333 6.42 9.58 -2.53
CA LYS A 333 6.49 9.96 -3.95
C LYS A 333 6.84 8.79 -4.88
N PHE A 334 7.37 7.71 -4.34
CA PHE A 334 7.84 6.54 -5.08
C PHE A 334 7.00 5.31 -4.71
N PRO A 335 5.76 5.18 -5.23
CA PRO A 335 4.88 4.07 -4.86
C PRO A 335 5.37 2.76 -5.50
N VAL A 336 5.10 1.61 -4.91
CA VAL A 336 4.29 1.24 -3.75
C VAL A 336 5.21 0.74 -2.65
N HIS A 337 4.73 0.68 -1.40
CA HIS A 337 5.48 0.12 -0.28
C HIS A 337 4.77 -1.11 0.28
N TRP A 338 5.55 -2.08 0.81
CA TRP A 338 4.96 -3.23 1.53
C TRP A 338 5.49 -3.34 2.97
N GLY A 339 4.79 -4.08 3.82
CA GLY A 339 5.05 -4.18 5.26
C GLY A 339 6.34 -4.88 5.65
N GLY A 340 7.12 -5.40 4.69
CA GLY A 340 8.34 -6.16 4.98
C GLY A 340 8.06 -7.60 5.39
N ASP A 341 9.04 -8.22 6.06
CA ASP A 341 9.03 -9.64 6.40
C ASP A 341 8.15 -9.88 7.64
N CYS A 342 7.03 -10.56 7.45
CA CYS A 342 6.05 -10.90 8.48
C CYS A 342 5.99 -12.41 8.68
N TRP A 343 5.61 -12.86 9.88
CA TRP A 343 5.37 -14.28 10.15
C TRP A 343 4.06 -14.75 9.53
N SER A 344 3.94 -16.07 9.30
CA SER A 344 2.78 -16.69 8.65
C SER A 344 1.75 -17.15 9.68
N ASP A 345 1.31 -16.23 10.56
CA ASP A 345 0.34 -16.45 11.64
C ASP A 345 -0.65 -15.28 11.79
N TYR A 346 -1.63 -15.43 12.65
CA TYR A 346 -2.67 -14.40 12.86
C TYR A 346 -2.15 -13.17 13.59
N GLU A 347 -1.21 -13.35 14.52
CA GLU A 347 -0.60 -12.27 15.27
C GLU A 347 0.11 -11.31 14.32
N SER A 348 0.93 -11.85 13.45
CA SER A 348 1.69 -11.05 12.47
C SER A 348 0.79 -10.46 11.37
N MET A 349 -0.32 -11.13 11.04
CA MET A 349 -1.35 -10.58 10.15
C MET A 349 -1.99 -9.32 10.74
N GLU A 350 -2.32 -9.31 12.04
CA GLU A 350 -2.85 -8.13 12.74
C GLU A 350 -1.79 -7.03 12.88
N GLU A 351 -0.57 -7.39 13.26
CA GLU A 351 0.57 -6.48 13.37
C GLU A 351 0.86 -5.80 12.03
N SER A 352 0.80 -6.53 10.93
CA SER A 352 0.95 -5.98 9.58
C SER A 352 -0.09 -4.90 9.28
N LEU A 353 -1.38 -5.15 9.59
CA LEU A 353 -2.42 -4.13 9.42
C LEU A 353 -2.13 -2.90 10.27
N ARG A 354 -1.77 -3.09 11.53
CA ARG A 354 -1.43 -2.00 12.47
C ARG A 354 -0.28 -1.16 11.96
N GLY A 355 0.78 -1.80 11.45
CA GLY A 355 1.91 -1.15 10.80
C GLY A 355 1.50 -0.35 9.57
N GLY A 356 0.67 -0.93 8.70
CA GLY A 356 0.14 -0.26 7.52
C GLY A 356 -0.70 0.98 7.84
N LEU A 357 -1.58 0.90 8.85
CA LEU A 357 -2.37 2.05 9.30
C LEU A 357 -1.51 3.13 9.96
N SER A 358 -0.44 2.74 10.67
CA SER A 358 0.54 3.68 11.21
C SER A 358 1.30 4.41 10.10
N LEU A 359 1.72 3.69 9.05
CA LEU A 359 2.40 4.25 7.88
C LEU A 359 1.50 5.21 7.10
N THR A 360 0.24 4.83 6.85
CA THR A 360 -0.71 5.70 6.15
C THR A 360 -1.02 6.96 6.95
N SER A 361 -1.04 6.88 8.29
CA SER A 361 -1.11 8.05 9.18
C SER A 361 0.17 8.90 9.17
N SER A 362 1.22 8.47 8.48
CA SER A 362 2.48 9.19 8.28
C SER A 362 2.65 9.71 6.84
N GLY A 363 1.55 9.78 6.05
CA GLY A 363 1.52 10.42 4.73
C GLY A 363 1.73 9.47 3.53
N PHE A 364 1.78 8.15 3.74
CA PHE A 364 1.91 7.18 2.66
C PHE A 364 0.53 6.79 2.11
N GLY A 365 0.32 7.03 0.82
CA GLY A 365 -0.99 6.85 0.18
C GLY A 365 -1.37 5.40 -0.10
N PHE A 366 -0.38 4.54 -0.39
CA PHE A 366 -0.56 3.18 -0.87
C PHE A 366 0.31 2.21 -0.09
N TRP A 367 -0.26 1.05 0.25
CA TRP A 367 0.42 0.05 1.06
C TRP A 367 0.02 -1.36 0.63
N SER A 368 0.96 -2.28 0.74
CA SER A 368 0.81 -3.71 0.52
C SER A 368 1.42 -4.49 1.68
N HIS A 369 1.22 -5.78 1.67
CA HIS A 369 1.83 -6.72 2.61
C HIS A 369 1.93 -8.11 1.96
N ASP A 370 2.71 -9.01 2.55
CA ASP A 370 2.90 -10.35 2.04
C ASP A 370 1.73 -11.24 2.44
N ILE A 371 0.81 -11.47 1.50
CA ILE A 371 -0.39 -12.28 1.73
C ILE A 371 0.02 -13.74 2.00
N GLY A 372 -0.40 -14.23 3.16
CA GLY A 372 -0.03 -15.56 3.65
C GLY A 372 1.20 -15.57 4.54
N GLY A 373 1.78 -14.39 4.83
CA GLY A 373 3.02 -14.23 5.58
C GLY A 373 4.27 -14.52 4.76
N PHE A 374 5.38 -13.89 5.13
CA PHE A 374 6.69 -14.09 4.48
C PHE A 374 7.45 -15.23 5.14
N GLU A 375 7.72 -15.14 6.44
CA GLU A 375 8.47 -16.14 7.18
C GLU A 375 7.67 -17.42 7.40
N SER A 376 8.26 -18.57 7.10
CA SER A 376 7.64 -19.86 7.23
C SER A 376 6.50 -20.11 6.20
N THR A 377 5.63 -21.06 6.45
CA THR A 377 4.46 -21.38 5.62
C THR A 377 3.21 -21.36 6.48
N SER A 378 2.23 -20.54 6.10
CA SER A 378 0.95 -20.46 6.82
C SER A 378 0.14 -21.75 6.68
N THR A 379 -0.72 -21.99 7.67
CA THR A 379 -1.81 -22.97 7.54
C THR A 379 -2.85 -22.50 6.52
N PRO A 380 -3.66 -23.40 5.94
CA PRO A 380 -4.67 -23.02 4.94
C PRO A 380 -5.70 -22.00 5.45
N ASP A 381 -6.05 -22.04 6.74
CA ASP A 381 -6.98 -21.09 7.36
C ASP A 381 -6.40 -19.68 7.44
N VAL A 382 -5.16 -19.52 7.91
CA VAL A 382 -4.43 -18.24 7.93
C VAL A 382 -4.31 -17.70 6.49
N TYR A 383 -3.91 -18.53 5.54
CA TYR A 383 -3.79 -18.13 4.14
C TYR A 383 -5.12 -17.58 3.58
N LYS A 384 -6.23 -18.30 3.78
CA LYS A 384 -7.57 -17.88 3.31
C LYS A 384 -8.01 -16.55 3.95
N ARG A 385 -7.84 -16.39 5.28
CA ARG A 385 -8.15 -15.13 5.96
C ARG A 385 -7.29 -13.98 5.49
N TRP A 386 -5.99 -14.24 5.28
CA TRP A 386 -5.07 -13.22 4.77
C TRP A 386 -5.37 -12.82 3.31
N CYS A 387 -5.81 -13.76 2.47
CA CYS A 387 -6.24 -13.46 1.10
C CYS A 387 -7.45 -12.52 1.08
N ALA A 388 -8.47 -12.75 1.92
CA ALA A 388 -9.62 -11.87 2.02
C ALA A 388 -9.20 -10.44 2.44
N PHE A 389 -8.34 -10.30 3.43
CA PHE A 389 -7.77 -9.04 3.86
C PHE A 389 -6.89 -8.40 2.77
N GLY A 390 -5.94 -9.15 2.24
CA GLY A 390 -4.96 -8.62 1.29
C GLY A 390 -5.56 -8.15 -0.03
N LEU A 391 -6.64 -8.80 -0.50
CA LEU A 391 -7.35 -8.39 -1.71
C LEU A 391 -8.31 -7.23 -1.48
N LEU A 392 -8.55 -6.85 -0.23
CA LEU A 392 -9.27 -5.63 0.17
C LEU A 392 -8.32 -4.56 0.74
N SER A 393 -7.03 -4.67 0.47
CA SER A 393 -6.01 -3.64 0.67
C SER A 393 -5.77 -2.86 -0.62
N THR A 394 -4.96 -1.80 -0.58
CA THR A 394 -4.68 -1.01 -1.79
C THR A 394 -3.98 -1.85 -2.86
N HIS A 395 -2.91 -2.54 -2.50
CA HIS A 395 -2.15 -3.44 -3.37
C HIS A 395 -2.08 -4.83 -2.76
N SER A 396 -1.94 -5.87 -3.60
CA SER A 396 -2.13 -7.26 -3.18
C SER A 396 -1.09 -8.16 -3.84
N ARG A 397 -0.20 -8.76 -3.03
CA ARG A 397 0.85 -9.66 -3.50
C ARG A 397 0.86 -10.95 -2.72
N LEU A 398 0.77 -12.09 -3.42
CA LEU A 398 1.05 -13.42 -2.89
C LEU A 398 2.56 -13.61 -2.88
N HIS A 399 3.17 -13.61 -1.71
CA HIS A 399 4.63 -13.71 -1.53
C HIS A 399 4.96 -14.37 -0.20
N GLY A 400 6.07 -15.10 -0.15
CA GLY A 400 6.55 -15.76 1.05
C GLY A 400 8.01 -16.17 0.92
N SER A 401 8.58 -16.85 1.92
CA SER A 401 9.96 -17.34 1.90
C SER A 401 10.03 -18.83 1.52
N THR A 402 9.79 -19.72 2.41
CA THR A 402 10.10 -21.16 2.30
C THR A 402 9.20 -21.96 1.35
N SER A 403 8.12 -21.38 0.85
CA SER A 403 7.16 -22.04 -0.06
C SER A 403 6.49 -21.05 -0.99
N TYR A 404 5.93 -21.58 -2.08
CA TYR A 404 5.12 -20.82 -3.01
C TYR A 404 3.75 -20.48 -2.41
N ARG A 405 3.21 -19.32 -2.78
CA ARG A 405 1.89 -18.83 -2.29
C ARG A 405 0.78 -19.04 -3.32
N VAL A 406 0.93 -19.98 -4.26
CA VAL A 406 -0.16 -20.37 -5.16
C VAL A 406 -1.27 -21.07 -4.39
N PRO A 407 -2.57 -20.71 -4.57
CA PRO A 407 -3.64 -21.17 -3.69
C PRO A 407 -3.84 -22.69 -3.69
N TRP A 408 -3.64 -23.38 -4.80
CA TRP A 408 -3.77 -24.84 -4.89
C TRP A 408 -2.65 -25.60 -4.16
N ALA A 409 -1.60 -24.94 -3.69
CA ALA A 409 -0.61 -25.54 -2.80
C ALA A 409 -1.14 -25.72 -1.37
N TYR A 410 -2.24 -25.07 -1.03
CA TYR A 410 -2.91 -25.17 0.26
C TYR A 410 -4.11 -26.13 0.20
N ASP A 411 -5.18 -25.74 -0.47
CA ASP A 411 -6.37 -26.57 -0.73
C ASP A 411 -7.26 -25.94 -1.83
N GLU A 412 -8.30 -26.66 -2.26
CA GLU A 412 -9.25 -26.16 -3.27
C GLU A 412 -10.11 -24.99 -2.76
N GLU A 413 -10.41 -24.92 -1.46
CA GLU A 413 -11.14 -23.80 -0.89
C GLU A 413 -10.29 -22.51 -0.95
N SER A 414 -8.96 -22.62 -0.79
CA SER A 414 -8.04 -21.49 -0.98
C SER A 414 -8.09 -20.95 -2.42
N VAL A 415 -8.24 -21.83 -3.41
CA VAL A 415 -8.45 -21.42 -4.82
C VAL A 415 -9.74 -20.62 -4.96
N ASP A 416 -10.83 -21.08 -4.35
CA ASP A 416 -12.13 -20.39 -4.39
C ASP A 416 -12.06 -19.01 -3.72
N VAL A 417 -11.39 -18.92 -2.58
CA VAL A 417 -11.21 -17.67 -1.84
C VAL A 417 -10.42 -16.65 -2.64
N VAL A 418 -9.25 -17.03 -3.16
CA VAL A 418 -8.42 -16.11 -3.98
C VAL A 418 -9.18 -15.67 -5.23
N ARG A 419 -9.84 -16.61 -5.93
CA ARG A 419 -10.65 -16.27 -7.10
C ARG A 419 -11.76 -15.29 -6.76
N TYR A 420 -12.49 -15.52 -5.69
CA TYR A 420 -13.63 -14.69 -5.29
C TYR A 420 -13.20 -13.26 -5.00
N PHE A 421 -12.20 -13.06 -4.12
CA PHE A 421 -11.77 -11.73 -3.74
C PHE A 421 -10.97 -11.02 -4.83
N ALA A 422 -10.22 -11.74 -5.68
CA ALA A 422 -9.55 -11.13 -6.83
C ALA A 422 -10.55 -10.62 -7.87
N LYS A 423 -11.62 -11.36 -8.14
CA LYS A 423 -12.72 -10.93 -9.00
C LYS A 423 -13.50 -9.77 -8.39
N LEU A 424 -13.77 -9.80 -7.08
CA LEU A 424 -14.40 -8.69 -6.39
C LEU A 424 -13.55 -7.42 -6.51
N LYS A 425 -12.24 -7.52 -6.30
CA LYS A 425 -11.31 -6.39 -6.44
C LYS A 425 -11.33 -5.82 -7.86
N ALA A 426 -11.33 -6.68 -8.90
CA ALA A 426 -11.43 -6.24 -10.29
C ALA A 426 -12.74 -5.47 -10.55
N ARG A 427 -13.86 -5.92 -10.01
CA ARG A 427 -15.14 -5.20 -10.10
C ARG A 427 -15.18 -3.89 -9.31
N LEU A 428 -14.40 -3.80 -8.23
CA LEU A 428 -14.27 -2.57 -7.44
C LEU A 428 -13.33 -1.54 -8.08
N MET A 429 -12.61 -1.86 -9.16
CA MET A 429 -11.60 -0.98 -9.75
C MET A 429 -12.10 0.45 -10.05
N PRO A 430 -13.32 0.70 -10.59
CA PRO A 430 -13.80 2.06 -10.78
C PRO A 430 -13.86 2.88 -9.48
N TYR A 431 -14.27 2.26 -8.39
CA TYR A 431 -14.28 2.86 -7.04
C TYR A 431 -12.85 3.02 -6.49
N LEU A 432 -12.03 1.97 -6.56
CA LEU A 432 -10.66 1.97 -6.01
C LEU A 432 -9.79 2.99 -6.73
N TYR A 433 -9.86 3.03 -8.06
CA TYR A 433 -9.02 3.93 -8.85
C TYR A 433 -9.41 5.41 -8.68
N ARG A 434 -10.71 5.71 -8.55
CA ARG A 434 -11.16 7.05 -8.15
C ARG A 434 -10.55 7.47 -6.81
N ASN A 435 -10.59 6.59 -5.79
CA ASN A 435 -10.00 6.89 -4.48
C ASN A 435 -8.48 7.03 -4.56
N ALA A 436 -7.79 6.26 -5.42
CA ALA A 436 -6.36 6.42 -5.65
C ALA A 436 -6.02 7.79 -6.27
N ILE A 437 -6.81 8.26 -7.23
CA ILE A 437 -6.66 9.60 -7.82
C ILE A 437 -6.84 10.68 -6.75
N GLU A 438 -7.85 10.56 -5.89
CA GLU A 438 -8.05 11.51 -4.78
C GLU A 438 -6.89 11.46 -3.77
N THR A 439 -6.36 10.27 -3.47
CA THR A 439 -5.14 10.12 -2.65
C THR A 439 -3.95 10.87 -3.25
N ALA A 440 -3.71 10.71 -4.54
CA ALA A 440 -2.60 11.40 -5.22
C ALA A 440 -2.78 12.93 -5.27
N LYS A 441 -4.02 13.41 -5.40
CA LYS A 441 -4.34 14.84 -5.39
C LYS A 441 -4.21 15.46 -4.01
N THR A 442 -4.70 14.77 -2.98
CA THR A 442 -4.85 15.36 -1.63
C THR A 442 -3.72 14.98 -0.69
N GLY A 443 -3.13 13.80 -0.82
CA GLY A 443 -2.20 13.22 0.15
C GLY A 443 -2.90 12.50 1.31
N VAL A 444 -4.24 12.46 1.33
CA VAL A 444 -5.00 11.60 2.24
C VAL A 444 -4.86 10.15 1.75
N PRO A 445 -4.47 9.20 2.59
CA PRO A 445 -4.21 7.83 2.14
C PRO A 445 -5.47 7.13 1.61
N MET A 446 -5.30 6.05 0.87
CA MET A 446 -6.42 5.25 0.37
C MET A 446 -6.99 4.29 1.45
N MET A 447 -6.16 3.87 2.42
CA MET A 447 -6.60 3.15 3.61
C MET A 447 -6.58 4.09 4.82
N TRP A 448 -7.74 4.31 5.43
CA TRP A 448 -7.88 5.23 6.57
C TRP A 448 -7.99 4.45 7.86
N SER A 449 -7.15 4.77 8.83
CA SER A 449 -7.43 4.35 10.20
C SER A 449 -8.80 4.91 10.64
N MET A 450 -9.50 4.18 11.51
CA MET A 450 -10.84 4.60 11.93
C MET A 450 -10.86 6.01 12.56
N VAL A 451 -9.83 6.34 13.33
CA VAL A 451 -9.71 7.68 13.95
C VAL A 451 -9.49 8.79 12.94
N LEU A 452 -8.90 8.52 11.79
CA LEU A 452 -8.68 9.52 10.75
C LEU A 452 -9.99 10.04 10.15
N GLU A 453 -11.02 9.18 10.08
CA GLU A 453 -12.36 9.53 9.62
C GLU A 453 -13.30 9.90 10.75
N PHE A 454 -13.30 9.13 11.84
CA PHE A 454 -14.24 9.24 12.95
C PHE A 454 -13.50 9.74 14.20
N THR A 455 -12.83 10.90 14.10
CA THR A 455 -11.97 11.47 15.14
C THR A 455 -12.70 11.72 16.46
N GLU A 456 -13.98 12.10 16.40
CA GLU A 456 -14.80 12.39 17.59
C GLU A 456 -15.38 11.12 18.24
N ASP A 457 -15.36 9.99 17.55
CA ASP A 457 -15.83 8.71 18.11
C ASP A 457 -14.72 8.02 18.90
N ARG A 458 -14.91 7.95 20.22
CA ARG A 458 -13.91 7.37 21.14
C ARG A 458 -13.62 5.89 20.90
N ASN A 459 -14.58 5.14 20.32
CA ASN A 459 -14.35 3.74 19.97
C ASN A 459 -13.31 3.61 18.83
N CYS A 460 -13.19 4.62 17.99
CA CYS A 460 -12.26 4.63 16.87
C CYS A 460 -10.83 5.02 17.27
N ALA A 461 -10.63 5.61 18.44
CA ALA A 461 -9.35 6.20 18.85
C ALA A 461 -8.19 5.21 18.94
N TYR A 462 -8.45 3.98 19.39
CA TYR A 462 -7.45 2.91 19.55
C TYR A 462 -7.62 1.77 18.54
N LEU A 463 -8.61 1.88 17.64
CA LEU A 463 -9.04 0.79 16.77
C LEU A 463 -8.11 0.66 15.56
N ALA A 464 -7.31 -0.40 15.55
CA ALA A 464 -6.33 -0.69 14.51
C ALA A 464 -6.56 -2.06 13.82
N SER A 465 -7.66 -2.77 14.14
CA SER A 465 -8.02 -4.07 13.56
C SER A 465 -9.02 -3.96 12.41
N GLN A 466 -9.39 -2.76 12.02
CA GLN A 466 -10.28 -2.45 10.90
C GLN A 466 -9.94 -1.08 10.32
N TYR A 467 -10.44 -0.80 9.12
CA TYR A 467 -10.12 0.44 8.38
C TYR A 467 -11.20 0.80 7.38
N MET A 468 -11.17 2.05 6.91
CA MET A 468 -11.89 2.45 5.72
C MET A 468 -11.01 2.23 4.48
N LEU A 469 -11.53 1.56 3.48
CA LEU A 469 -10.92 1.45 2.15
C LEU A 469 -11.59 2.48 1.22
N GLY A 470 -10.93 3.61 1.03
CA GLY A 470 -11.53 4.79 0.43
C GLY A 470 -12.60 5.41 1.34
N ASP A 471 -13.46 6.22 0.73
CA ASP A 471 -14.45 7.04 1.44
C ASP A 471 -15.72 6.30 1.88
N SER A 472 -15.98 5.11 1.36
CA SER A 472 -17.28 4.46 1.51
C SER A 472 -17.26 3.04 2.09
N LEU A 473 -16.13 2.31 2.02
CA LEU A 473 -16.05 0.91 2.44
C LEU A 473 -15.31 0.74 3.77
N LEU A 474 -15.95 0.09 4.74
CA LEU A 474 -15.33 -0.38 5.96
C LEU A 474 -14.95 -1.86 5.80
N VAL A 475 -13.71 -2.20 6.16
CA VAL A 475 -13.16 -3.57 6.11
C VAL A 475 -12.67 -3.95 7.51
N ALA A 476 -13.12 -5.09 8.02
CA ALA A 476 -12.63 -5.65 9.27
C ALA A 476 -12.09 -7.08 9.07
N PRO A 477 -10.78 -7.25 8.90
CA PRO A 477 -10.15 -8.57 8.77
C PRO A 477 -10.41 -9.48 9.97
N ILE A 478 -10.30 -10.79 9.76
CA ILE A 478 -10.56 -11.81 10.77
C ILE A 478 -9.24 -12.48 11.13
N PHE A 479 -8.83 -12.36 12.40
CA PHE A 479 -7.52 -12.78 12.91
C PHE A 479 -7.61 -14.03 13.80
N ASN A 480 -8.47 -15.00 13.43
CA ASN A 480 -8.60 -16.26 14.16
C ASN A 480 -9.14 -17.40 13.28
N GLU A 481 -8.84 -18.63 13.67
CA GLU A 481 -9.27 -19.85 13.01
C GLU A 481 -10.80 -20.03 13.05
N ASP A 482 -11.44 -19.69 14.17
CA ASP A 482 -12.87 -19.86 14.39
C ASP A 482 -13.75 -19.03 13.44
N GLY A 483 -13.16 -18.02 12.80
CA GLY A 483 -13.84 -17.09 11.88
C GLY A 483 -14.71 -16.07 12.61
N ILE A 484 -14.40 -15.80 13.87
CA ILE A 484 -15.12 -14.80 14.67
C ILE A 484 -14.56 -13.42 14.33
N ALA A 485 -15.39 -12.60 13.70
CA ALA A 485 -15.13 -11.18 13.53
C ALA A 485 -15.72 -10.38 14.69
N GLU A 486 -14.90 -9.52 15.29
CA GLU A 486 -15.34 -8.55 16.28
C GLU A 486 -14.96 -7.16 15.76
N TYR A 487 -15.95 -6.30 15.50
CA TYR A 487 -15.74 -5.03 14.82
C TYR A 487 -16.74 -3.98 15.27
N TYR A 488 -16.38 -2.73 15.07
CA TYR A 488 -17.19 -1.56 15.40
C TYR A 488 -17.73 -0.88 14.13
N LEU A 489 -19.02 -0.63 14.08
CA LEU A 489 -19.62 0.24 13.08
C LEU A 489 -19.89 1.60 13.73
N PRO A 490 -19.26 2.70 13.25
CA PRO A 490 -19.62 4.06 13.68
C PRO A 490 -21.09 4.41 13.43
N GLU A 491 -21.58 5.47 14.05
CA GLU A 491 -22.98 5.91 13.86
C GLU A 491 -23.37 5.99 12.38
N GLY A 492 -24.65 5.69 12.09
CA GLY A 492 -25.22 5.62 10.76
C GLY A 492 -25.64 4.22 10.33
N ARG A 493 -26.14 4.09 9.13
CA ARG A 493 -26.56 2.81 8.54
C ARG A 493 -25.46 2.23 7.67
N TRP A 494 -25.20 0.96 7.84
CA TRP A 494 -24.16 0.24 7.13
C TRP A 494 -24.75 -0.97 6.42
N THR A 495 -24.44 -1.11 5.13
CA THR A 495 -24.93 -2.22 4.31
C THR A 495 -23.78 -3.12 3.92
N SER A 496 -23.86 -4.42 4.21
CA SER A 496 -22.86 -5.40 3.76
C SER A 496 -22.80 -5.41 2.24
N LEU A 497 -21.61 -5.18 1.68
CA LEU A 497 -21.39 -5.26 0.23
C LEU A 497 -21.59 -6.70 -0.29
N LEU A 498 -21.32 -7.71 0.54
CA LEU A 498 -21.34 -9.13 0.17
C LEU A 498 -22.72 -9.77 0.33
N SER A 499 -23.41 -9.51 1.45
CA SER A 499 -24.70 -10.17 1.75
C SER A 499 -25.91 -9.25 1.53
N GLY A 500 -25.71 -7.93 1.50
CA GLY A 500 -26.82 -6.96 1.47
C GLY A 500 -27.44 -6.67 2.84
N ASP A 501 -26.99 -7.34 3.91
CA ASP A 501 -27.54 -7.10 5.25
C ASP A 501 -27.29 -5.67 5.72
N VAL A 502 -28.34 -5.04 6.28
CA VAL A 502 -28.30 -3.69 6.81
C VAL A 502 -28.13 -3.72 8.32
N LYS A 503 -27.20 -2.91 8.83
CA LYS A 503 -26.93 -2.77 10.28
C LYS A 503 -26.95 -1.33 10.72
N GLU A 504 -27.40 -1.11 11.96
CA GLU A 504 -27.30 0.19 12.62
C GLU A 504 -25.93 0.31 13.31
N GLY A 505 -25.25 1.43 13.05
CA GLY A 505 -23.97 1.75 13.66
C GLY A 505 -24.07 2.22 15.12
N GLY A 506 -22.99 2.82 15.63
CA GLY A 506 -22.83 3.24 17.02
C GLY A 506 -22.59 2.07 17.98
N ARG A 507 -22.20 0.88 17.50
CA ARG A 507 -22.00 -0.30 18.33
C ARG A 507 -21.03 -1.34 17.77
N TRP A 508 -20.60 -2.24 18.65
CA TRP A 508 -19.80 -3.41 18.33
C TRP A 508 -20.68 -4.58 17.88
N TYR A 509 -20.14 -5.34 16.94
CA TYR A 509 -20.70 -6.59 16.45
C TYR A 509 -19.70 -7.74 16.64
N LYS A 510 -20.24 -8.93 16.89
CA LYS A 510 -19.45 -10.16 16.98
C LYS A 510 -20.17 -11.25 16.19
N GLU A 511 -19.55 -11.73 15.12
CA GLU A 511 -20.20 -12.63 14.17
C GLU A 511 -19.23 -13.66 13.64
N LYS A 512 -19.78 -14.79 13.19
CA LYS A 512 -19.01 -15.84 12.54
C LYS A 512 -19.10 -15.73 11.03
N HIS A 513 -17.95 -15.77 10.36
CA HIS A 513 -17.81 -15.72 8.91
C HIS A 513 -17.11 -16.97 8.36
N GLY A 514 -17.59 -17.50 7.24
CA GLY A 514 -16.84 -18.44 6.40
C GLY A 514 -15.68 -17.76 5.68
N TYR A 515 -14.89 -18.49 4.90
CA TYR A 515 -13.72 -17.94 4.22
C TYR A 515 -14.07 -17.07 3.00
N LEU A 516 -15.26 -17.23 2.40
CA LEU A 516 -15.77 -16.35 1.34
C LEU A 516 -16.49 -15.11 1.87
N SER A 517 -16.32 -14.82 3.16
CA SER A 517 -16.97 -13.69 3.82
C SER A 517 -16.01 -12.99 4.79
N ILE A 518 -16.16 -11.67 4.86
CA ILE A 518 -15.46 -10.76 5.74
C ILE A 518 -16.41 -9.59 6.04
N PRO A 519 -16.41 -8.98 7.23
CA PRO A 519 -17.12 -7.72 7.43
C PRO A 519 -16.63 -6.67 6.42
N LEU A 520 -17.45 -6.41 5.41
CA LEU A 520 -17.24 -5.43 4.35
C LEU A 520 -18.52 -4.64 4.19
N TYR A 521 -18.52 -3.43 4.72
CA TYR A 521 -19.71 -2.60 4.82
C TYR A 521 -19.59 -1.29 4.05
N VAL A 522 -20.68 -0.92 3.38
CA VAL A 522 -20.83 0.38 2.74
C VAL A 522 -21.58 1.30 3.69
N ARG A 523 -21.07 2.49 3.93
CA ARG A 523 -21.76 3.48 4.75
C ARG A 523 -22.92 4.15 4.00
N GLU A 524 -23.90 4.62 4.73
CA GLU A 524 -25.02 5.39 4.17
C GLU A 524 -24.56 6.63 3.41
N GLY A 525 -25.39 7.08 2.46
CA GLY A 525 -25.11 8.26 1.63
C GLY A 525 -24.03 8.05 0.58
N SER A 526 -23.57 6.81 0.37
CA SER A 526 -22.48 6.50 -0.57
C SER A 526 -23.00 6.04 -1.92
N ILE A 527 -22.19 6.32 -2.95
CA ILE A 527 -22.29 5.68 -4.28
C ILE A 527 -21.02 4.87 -4.52
N VAL A 528 -21.17 3.54 -4.62
CA VAL A 528 -20.07 2.64 -4.97
C VAL A 528 -20.17 2.24 -6.44
N ALA A 529 -19.18 2.62 -7.24
CA ALA A 529 -19.11 2.25 -8.64
C ALA A 529 -18.54 0.84 -8.79
N MET A 530 -19.35 -0.08 -9.34
CA MET A 530 -19.00 -1.48 -9.61
C MET A 530 -18.78 -1.67 -11.10
N GLY A 531 -17.60 -2.08 -11.50
CA GLY A 531 -17.27 -2.35 -12.90
C GLY A 531 -17.97 -3.59 -13.47
N ALA A 532 -18.06 -3.65 -14.78
CA ALA A 532 -18.69 -4.75 -15.51
C ALA A 532 -17.80 -6.00 -15.61
N ARG A 533 -16.48 -5.85 -15.44
CA ARG A 533 -15.51 -6.96 -15.58
C ARG A 533 -14.94 -7.40 -14.25
N ASP A 534 -14.67 -8.70 -14.15
CA ASP A 534 -14.08 -9.35 -12.98
C ASP A 534 -12.80 -10.16 -13.28
N ASP A 535 -12.34 -10.11 -14.52
CA ASP A 535 -11.25 -10.93 -15.04
C ASP A 535 -9.91 -10.17 -15.18
N ASN A 536 -9.92 -8.85 -14.99
CA ASN A 536 -8.73 -8.00 -15.11
C ASN A 536 -8.90 -6.73 -14.27
N ALA A 537 -7.79 -6.19 -13.76
CA ALA A 537 -7.77 -4.89 -13.09
C ALA A 537 -7.79 -3.70 -14.08
N VAL A 538 -7.40 -3.91 -15.34
CA VAL A 538 -7.33 -2.87 -16.37
C VAL A 538 -8.37 -3.15 -17.46
N TYR A 539 -9.37 -2.30 -17.56
CA TYR A 539 -10.42 -2.35 -18.58
C TYR A 539 -11.05 -0.96 -18.72
N ASP A 540 -11.98 -0.77 -19.62
CA ASP A 540 -12.77 0.46 -19.69
C ASP A 540 -13.74 0.53 -18.50
N TYR A 541 -13.36 1.33 -17.48
CA TYR A 541 -14.16 1.49 -16.26
C TYR A 541 -15.50 2.21 -16.50
N ALA A 542 -15.64 2.90 -17.63
CA ALA A 542 -16.86 3.63 -17.98
C ALA A 542 -17.92 2.75 -18.67
N ASP A 543 -17.51 1.59 -19.18
CA ASP A 543 -18.39 0.67 -19.90
C ASP A 543 -19.10 -0.30 -18.94
N GLY A 544 -20.43 -0.32 -18.95
CA GLY A 544 -21.26 -1.21 -18.15
C GLY A 544 -21.18 -1.02 -16.63
N THR A 545 -20.62 0.10 -16.15
CA THR A 545 -20.52 0.36 -14.72
C THR A 545 -21.88 0.50 -14.07
N THR A 546 -22.04 -0.11 -12.90
CA THR A 546 -23.25 0.02 -12.05
C THR A 546 -22.93 0.87 -10.81
N PHE A 547 -23.58 2.00 -10.67
CA PHE A 547 -23.51 2.85 -9.49
C PHE A 547 -24.52 2.35 -8.44
N ARG A 548 -24.02 1.76 -7.36
CA ARG A 548 -24.85 1.30 -6.24
C ARG A 548 -25.00 2.42 -5.22
N VAL A 549 -26.22 2.89 -5.00
CA VAL A 549 -26.58 3.99 -4.09
C VAL A 549 -27.11 3.41 -2.79
N TYR A 550 -26.51 3.78 -1.67
CA TYR A 550 -26.81 3.21 -0.36
C TYR A 550 -27.41 4.25 0.57
N ALA A 551 -28.64 4.00 1.03
CA ALA A 551 -29.30 4.70 2.14
C ALA A 551 -29.14 6.24 2.14
N LEU A 552 -29.41 6.88 0.99
CA LEU A 552 -29.33 8.33 0.87
C LEU A 552 -30.50 8.99 1.65
N ALA A 553 -30.20 9.88 2.58
CA ALA A 553 -31.19 10.57 3.39
C ALA A 553 -32.00 11.56 2.54
N ASP A 554 -33.24 11.79 2.93
CA ASP A 554 -34.11 12.77 2.25
C ASP A 554 -33.49 14.18 2.26
N GLY A 555 -33.58 14.85 1.13
CA GLY A 555 -32.96 16.17 0.89
C GLY A 555 -31.45 16.12 0.66
N CYS A 556 -30.83 14.96 0.68
CA CYS A 556 -29.40 14.81 0.43
C CYS A 556 -29.07 14.41 -1.02
N GLU A 557 -27.91 14.82 -1.45
CA GLU A 557 -27.31 14.44 -2.72
C GLU A 557 -26.01 13.64 -2.49
N ALA A 558 -25.81 12.58 -3.28
CA ALA A 558 -24.54 11.87 -3.40
C ALA A 558 -24.06 11.96 -4.84
N GLN A 559 -22.73 12.08 -5.00
CA GLN A 559 -22.12 12.12 -6.33
C GLN A 559 -20.81 11.33 -6.37
N THR A 560 -20.49 10.82 -7.52
CA THR A 560 -19.20 10.13 -7.77
C THR A 560 -18.77 10.30 -9.22
N THR A 561 -17.47 10.13 -9.45
CA THR A 561 -16.87 10.14 -10.78
C THR A 561 -16.12 8.82 -11.01
N VAL A 562 -16.31 8.24 -12.18
CA VAL A 562 -15.44 7.14 -12.68
C VAL A 562 -14.45 7.78 -13.65
N TYR A 563 -13.19 7.43 -13.46
CA TYR A 563 -12.09 7.85 -14.32
C TYR A 563 -11.71 6.70 -15.26
N ASP A 564 -11.22 7.02 -16.45
CA ASP A 564 -10.61 6.04 -17.32
C ASP A 564 -9.16 5.71 -16.87
N THR A 565 -8.52 4.75 -17.51
CA THR A 565 -7.16 4.32 -17.21
C THR A 565 -6.09 5.39 -17.53
N GLU A 566 -6.49 6.47 -18.19
CA GLU A 566 -5.66 7.65 -18.50
C GLU A 566 -5.90 8.84 -17.53
N ASN A 567 -6.64 8.60 -16.44
CA ASN A 567 -6.97 9.58 -15.39
C ASN A 567 -7.92 10.70 -15.87
N ARG A 568 -8.69 10.48 -16.94
CA ARG A 568 -9.70 11.42 -17.42
C ARG A 568 -11.04 11.06 -16.83
N GLU A 569 -11.83 12.07 -16.47
CA GLU A 569 -13.22 11.87 -16.04
C GLU A 569 -14.03 11.25 -17.19
N ALA A 570 -14.56 10.06 -16.97
CA ALA A 570 -15.27 9.30 -18.00
C ALA A 570 -16.77 9.22 -17.76
N VAL A 571 -17.20 9.06 -16.49
CA VAL A 571 -18.61 9.07 -16.11
C VAL A 571 -18.79 9.85 -14.81
N LYS A 572 -19.82 10.69 -14.74
CA LYS A 572 -20.29 11.31 -13.49
C LYS A 572 -21.69 10.83 -13.17
N ALA A 573 -21.93 10.48 -11.93
CA ALA A 573 -23.25 10.16 -11.42
C ALA A 573 -23.57 11.04 -10.20
N ALA A 574 -24.75 11.63 -10.20
CA ALA A 574 -25.31 12.35 -9.07
C ALA A 574 -26.72 11.81 -8.81
N VAL A 575 -27.03 11.59 -7.54
CA VAL A 575 -28.33 11.08 -7.09
C VAL A 575 -28.80 11.92 -5.93
N THR A 576 -30.00 12.49 -6.06
CA THR A 576 -30.65 13.28 -5.01
C THR A 576 -31.90 12.54 -4.52
N HIS A 577 -32.05 12.40 -3.22
CA HIS A 577 -33.27 11.89 -2.60
C HIS A 577 -34.23 13.07 -2.32
N CYS A 578 -35.42 13.05 -2.88
CA CYS A 578 -36.42 14.15 -2.80
C CYS A 578 -37.78 13.60 -2.31
N GLY A 579 -38.03 13.70 -1.02
CA GLY A 579 -39.29 13.25 -0.43
C GLY A 579 -39.55 11.75 -0.62
N SER A 580 -40.48 11.38 -1.48
CA SER A 580 -40.80 9.99 -1.77
C SER A 580 -40.06 9.42 -3.00
N GLY A 581 -39.02 10.09 -3.49
CA GLY A 581 -38.41 9.68 -4.75
C GLY A 581 -36.95 10.07 -4.90
N TYR A 582 -36.37 9.73 -6.03
CA TYR A 582 -34.98 10.04 -6.37
C TYR A 582 -34.90 10.72 -7.74
N GLU A 583 -34.02 11.69 -7.83
CA GLU A 583 -33.53 12.23 -9.10
C GLU A 583 -32.12 11.73 -9.38
N ILE A 584 -31.91 11.19 -10.57
CA ILE A 584 -30.65 10.56 -10.98
C ILE A 584 -30.14 11.26 -12.24
N GLN A 585 -28.94 11.74 -12.21
CA GLN A 585 -28.25 12.34 -13.33
C GLN A 585 -26.95 11.58 -13.60
N VAL A 586 -26.75 11.12 -14.83
CA VAL A 586 -25.51 10.49 -15.28
C VAL A 586 -25.05 11.18 -16.54
N SER A 587 -23.75 11.42 -16.65
CA SER A 587 -23.14 11.95 -17.87
C SER A 587 -21.91 11.11 -18.24
N GLY A 588 -21.81 10.74 -19.52
CA GLY A 588 -20.76 9.89 -20.06
C GLY A 588 -21.04 8.39 -19.89
N GLY A 589 -20.07 7.56 -20.30
CA GLY A 589 -20.14 6.10 -20.21
C GLY A 589 -20.98 5.43 -21.29
N THR A 590 -20.98 4.11 -21.29
CA THR A 590 -21.77 3.22 -22.16
C THR A 590 -22.45 2.17 -21.29
N ASP A 591 -23.74 1.94 -21.52
CA ASP A 591 -24.54 0.94 -20.79
C ASP A 591 -24.47 1.05 -19.26
N VAL A 592 -24.40 2.30 -18.76
CA VAL A 592 -24.31 2.61 -17.32
C VAL A 592 -25.64 2.33 -16.64
N LYS A 593 -25.56 1.75 -15.44
CA LYS A 593 -26.70 1.48 -14.58
C LYS A 593 -26.57 2.21 -13.23
N VAL A 594 -27.73 2.55 -12.65
CA VAL A 594 -27.82 2.98 -11.25
C VAL A 594 -28.70 2.00 -10.49
N ALA A 595 -28.19 1.48 -9.39
CA ALA A 595 -28.92 0.57 -8.51
C ALA A 595 -29.21 1.30 -7.19
N LEU A 596 -30.48 1.58 -6.93
CA LEU A 596 -30.95 2.08 -5.64
C LEU A 596 -31.12 0.89 -4.70
N MET A 597 -30.30 0.84 -3.65
CA MET A 597 -30.22 -0.33 -2.77
C MET A 597 -31.25 -0.25 -1.63
N HIS A 598 -32.00 -1.33 -1.41
CA HIS A 598 -32.98 -1.48 -0.32
C HIS A 598 -34.09 -0.41 -0.28
N VAL A 599 -34.62 -0.03 -1.45
CA VAL A 599 -35.66 1.01 -1.56
C VAL A 599 -37.08 0.44 -1.78
N GLY A 600 -37.18 -0.87 -2.09
CA GLY A 600 -38.45 -1.52 -2.39
C GLY A 600 -38.95 -1.24 -3.82
N THR A 601 -40.23 -1.54 -4.07
CA THR A 601 -40.82 -1.43 -5.41
C THR A 601 -41.27 0.01 -5.69
N PRO A 602 -40.79 0.68 -6.75
CA PRO A 602 -41.23 2.03 -7.10
C PRO A 602 -42.62 2.03 -7.70
N LYS A 603 -43.34 3.13 -7.54
CA LYS A 603 -44.61 3.39 -8.25
C LYS A 603 -44.36 3.75 -9.70
N THR A 604 -43.39 4.61 -9.93
CA THR A 604 -43.01 5.05 -11.28
C THR A 604 -41.51 5.20 -11.42
N VAL A 605 -41.01 4.88 -12.60
CA VAL A 605 -39.62 5.16 -13.03
C VAL A 605 -39.71 5.75 -14.44
N SER A 606 -39.06 6.87 -14.70
CA SER A 606 -39.15 7.58 -15.98
C SER A 606 -38.43 6.89 -17.15
N CYS A 607 -37.73 5.76 -16.90
CA CYS A 607 -37.06 4.94 -17.93
C CYS A 607 -37.12 3.44 -17.60
N ALA A 608 -36.45 2.60 -18.40
CA ALA A 608 -36.41 1.16 -18.18
C ALA A 608 -35.67 0.80 -16.88
N TYR A 609 -36.25 -0.10 -16.10
CA TYR A 609 -35.68 -0.61 -14.87
C TYR A 609 -36.01 -2.09 -14.66
N GLU A 610 -35.25 -2.72 -13.78
CA GLU A 610 -35.45 -4.09 -13.32
C GLU A 610 -35.43 -4.13 -11.78
N MET A 611 -36.11 -5.09 -11.19
CA MET A 611 -36.06 -5.35 -9.75
C MET A 611 -35.09 -6.51 -9.48
N GLU A 612 -34.09 -6.26 -8.64
CA GLU A 612 -33.20 -7.31 -8.09
C GLU A 612 -33.47 -7.43 -6.58
N GLY A 613 -34.41 -8.29 -6.20
CA GLY A 613 -34.90 -8.34 -4.82
C GLY A 613 -35.64 -7.03 -4.45
N ASP A 614 -35.14 -6.30 -3.47
CA ASP A 614 -35.64 -4.99 -3.03
C ASP A 614 -34.83 -3.80 -3.61
N HIS A 615 -33.96 -4.07 -4.59
CA HIS A 615 -33.18 -3.05 -5.29
C HIS A 615 -33.81 -2.69 -6.63
N VAL A 616 -33.75 -1.41 -6.98
CA VAL A 616 -34.20 -0.88 -8.27
C VAL A 616 -32.98 -0.65 -9.14
N VAL A 617 -32.82 -1.43 -10.21
CA VAL A 617 -31.72 -1.29 -11.16
C VAL A 617 -32.19 -0.60 -12.42
N ILE A 618 -31.64 0.53 -12.71
CA ILE A 618 -32.10 1.48 -13.74
C ILE A 618 -31.05 1.55 -14.84
N ALA A 619 -31.46 1.28 -16.09
CA ALA A 619 -30.64 1.56 -17.27
C ALA A 619 -30.73 3.06 -17.58
N VAL A 620 -29.69 3.81 -17.23
CA VAL A 620 -29.71 5.26 -17.32
C VAL A 620 -29.34 5.73 -18.73
N PRO A 621 -30.09 6.63 -19.37
CA PRO A 621 -29.69 7.23 -20.65
C PRO A 621 -28.44 8.07 -20.49
N LYS A 622 -27.65 8.20 -21.57
CA LYS A 622 -26.35 8.94 -21.56
C LYS A 622 -26.48 10.41 -21.15
N GLU A 623 -27.66 10.99 -21.34
CA GLU A 623 -27.96 12.37 -20.96
C GLU A 623 -29.42 12.44 -20.47
N GLY A 624 -29.65 13.34 -19.53
CA GLY A 624 -30.96 13.60 -18.97
C GLY A 624 -31.07 13.24 -17.48
N THR A 625 -32.26 13.54 -16.93
CA THR A 625 -32.61 13.22 -15.54
C THR A 625 -33.59 12.06 -15.51
N VAL A 626 -33.30 11.07 -14.69
CA VAL A 626 -34.23 9.96 -14.41
C VAL A 626 -34.89 10.24 -13.06
N THR A 627 -36.20 10.09 -13.01
CA THR A 627 -36.98 10.22 -11.77
C THR A 627 -37.55 8.88 -11.35
N VAL A 628 -37.53 8.62 -10.06
CA VAL A 628 -38.08 7.42 -9.40
C VAL A 628 -38.99 7.85 -8.28
N GLU A 629 -40.22 7.35 -8.20
CA GLU A 629 -41.19 7.65 -7.13
C GLU A 629 -41.61 6.36 -6.42
N PHE A 630 -41.70 6.42 -5.09
CA PHE A 630 -42.16 5.34 -4.21
C PHE A 630 -43.49 5.59 -3.54
#